data_d4136026b6a7c47ec3900d9f64a0d5d3
#
_entry.id   d4136026b6a7c47ec3900d9f64a0d5d3
#
_cell.length_a   1.000
_cell.length_b   1.000
_cell.length_c   1.000
_cell.angle_alpha   90.00
_cell.angle_beta   90.00
_cell.angle_gamma   90.00
#
_symmetry.space_group_name_H-M   'P 1'
#
loop_
_entity.id
_entity.type
_entity.pdbx_description
1 polymer ?
#
loop_
_entity_poly.entity_id
_entity_poly.type
_entity_poly.pdbx_seq_one_letter_code
_entity_poly.pdbx_strand_id
1 'polypeptide(L)'
;MAVDLAQIIPPLVNGKVDFILIRGMAAILHGSARVTLDADIVYDRGAPNLNRLAEVLQPLKPTLRGAPSGLPFKLDVTALRNGLNFTLATNLGDLDLFGEVTGGGNYNDLLPHSVDIEAFRVRFKVVDLVTLIRIKEAAGRAKDREALAELRVLLEEQNKR
;
A
#
# COMPACT_ATOMS: atom_id res chain seq x y z
N MET A 1 -12.90 -8.21 4.84
CA MET A 1 -12.95 -8.77 3.48
C MET A 1 -11.58 -8.65 2.84
N ALA A 2 -11.05 -9.73 2.31
CA ALA A 2 -9.76 -9.71 1.63
C ALA A 2 -9.83 -8.84 0.37
N VAL A 3 -8.83 -8.00 0.15
CA VAL A 3 -8.76 -7.16 -1.04
C VAL A 3 -8.23 -7.99 -2.23
N ASP A 4 -8.74 -7.70 -3.41
CA ASP A 4 -8.21 -8.23 -4.67
C ASP A 4 -7.48 -7.10 -5.39
N LEU A 5 -6.17 -7.25 -5.59
CA LEU A 5 -5.34 -6.25 -6.28
C LEU A 5 -5.85 -5.96 -7.69
N ALA A 6 -6.40 -6.97 -8.39
CA ALA A 6 -6.94 -6.78 -9.73
C ALA A 6 -8.12 -5.80 -9.76
N GLN A 7 -8.79 -5.61 -8.62
CA GLN A 7 -9.92 -4.69 -8.49
C GLN A 7 -9.51 -3.31 -7.95
N ILE A 8 -8.54 -3.26 -7.02
CA ILE A 8 -8.20 -2.01 -6.34
C ILE A 8 -7.11 -1.20 -7.08
N ILE A 9 -6.17 -1.85 -7.73
CA ILE A 9 -5.05 -1.16 -8.39
C ILE A 9 -5.50 -0.38 -9.64
N PRO A 10 -6.28 -0.95 -10.57
CA PRO A 10 -6.66 -0.21 -11.78
C PRO A 10 -7.36 1.14 -11.52
N PRO A 11 -8.32 1.26 -10.61
CA PRO A 11 -8.92 2.58 -10.33
C PRO A 11 -7.89 3.62 -9.87
N LEU A 12 -6.93 3.23 -9.04
CA LEU A 12 -5.88 4.14 -8.58
C LEU A 12 -5.00 4.61 -9.75
N VAL A 13 -4.61 3.70 -10.64
CA VAL A 13 -3.78 4.03 -11.80
C VAL A 13 -4.56 4.88 -12.80
N ASN A 14 -5.79 4.49 -13.12
CA ASN A 14 -6.65 5.20 -14.05
C ASN A 14 -7.01 6.60 -13.56
N GLY A 15 -7.12 6.76 -12.23
CA GLY A 15 -7.34 8.05 -11.59
C GLY A 15 -6.08 8.90 -11.45
N LYS A 16 -4.95 8.44 -11.97
CA LYS A 16 -3.65 9.16 -11.94
C LYS A 16 -3.12 9.41 -10.53
N VAL A 17 -3.46 8.53 -9.59
CA VAL A 17 -2.95 8.61 -8.22
C VAL A 17 -1.47 8.22 -8.19
N ASP A 18 -0.65 9.02 -7.55
CA ASP A 18 0.74 8.71 -7.27
C ASP A 18 0.81 7.91 -5.97
N PHE A 19 1.19 6.64 -6.07
CA PHE A 19 1.29 5.72 -4.94
C PHE A 19 2.36 4.66 -5.17
N ILE A 20 2.82 4.04 -4.09
CA ILE A 20 3.73 2.90 -4.12
C ILE A 20 3.11 1.81 -3.26
N LEU A 21 2.95 0.61 -3.83
CA LEU A 21 2.48 -0.56 -3.09
C LEU A 21 3.59 -1.06 -2.16
N ILE A 22 3.25 -1.33 -0.91
CA ILE A 22 4.19 -1.77 0.12
C ILE A 22 3.67 -3.02 0.84
N ARG A 23 4.47 -3.58 1.73
CA ARG A 23 4.13 -4.68 2.65
C ARG A 23 3.69 -5.97 1.94
N GLY A 24 2.68 -6.66 2.49
CA GLY A 24 2.32 -8.02 2.09
C GLY A 24 1.97 -8.20 0.62
N MET A 25 1.17 -7.30 0.04
CA MET A 25 0.82 -7.38 -1.39
C MET A 25 2.04 -7.10 -2.28
N ALA A 26 2.93 -6.19 -1.87
CA ALA A 26 4.21 -5.98 -2.56
C ALA A 26 5.07 -7.25 -2.51
N ALA A 27 5.11 -7.92 -1.36
CA ALA A 27 5.83 -9.18 -1.21
C ALA A 27 5.30 -10.26 -2.17
N ILE A 28 4.00 -10.36 -2.31
CA ILE A 28 3.36 -11.31 -3.24
C ILE A 28 3.81 -11.03 -4.68
N LEU A 29 3.84 -9.78 -5.10
CA LEU A 29 4.28 -9.41 -6.45
C LEU A 29 5.78 -9.70 -6.67
N HIS A 30 6.57 -9.75 -5.60
CA HIS A 30 7.97 -10.17 -5.65
C HIS A 30 8.15 -11.70 -5.54
N GLY A 31 7.08 -12.47 -5.38
CA GLY A 31 7.14 -13.92 -5.37
C GLY A 31 6.81 -14.60 -4.05
N SER A 32 6.40 -13.85 -3.02
CA SER A 32 6.00 -14.45 -1.73
C SER A 32 4.80 -15.37 -1.90
N ALA A 33 4.85 -16.51 -1.22
CA ALA A 33 3.74 -17.46 -1.17
C ALA A 33 2.79 -17.21 0.00
N ARG A 34 3.03 -16.17 0.80
CA ARG A 34 2.21 -15.85 1.97
C ARG A 34 0.91 -15.18 1.55
N VAL A 35 -0.13 -15.35 2.37
CA VAL A 35 -1.43 -14.72 2.16
C VAL A 35 -1.52 -13.45 3.00
N THR A 36 -2.07 -12.40 2.42
CA THR A 36 -2.39 -11.15 3.13
C THR A 36 -3.79 -10.71 2.75
N LEU A 37 -4.44 -9.99 3.67
CA LEU A 37 -5.83 -9.55 3.49
C LEU A 37 -5.93 -8.08 3.05
N ASP A 38 -4.92 -7.28 3.38
CA ASP A 38 -4.95 -5.83 3.21
C ASP A 38 -4.05 -5.42 2.05
N ALA A 39 -4.46 -4.40 1.31
CA ALA A 39 -3.54 -3.66 0.44
C ALA A 39 -3.01 -2.46 1.20
N ASP A 40 -1.70 -2.25 1.18
CA ASP A 40 -1.02 -1.14 1.83
C ASP A 40 -0.31 -0.30 0.78
N ILE A 41 -0.61 1.00 0.75
CA ILE A 41 0.05 1.92 -0.18
C ILE A 41 0.60 3.14 0.55
N VAL A 42 1.72 3.66 0.05
CA VAL A 42 2.22 4.98 0.41
C VAL A 42 1.80 5.93 -0.70
N TYR A 43 1.12 7.01 -0.35
CA TYR A 43 0.60 7.98 -1.31
C TYR A 43 1.34 9.30 -1.21
N ASP A 44 1.49 10.00 -2.34
CA ASP A 44 2.04 11.34 -2.37
C ASP A 44 1.05 12.32 -1.74
N ARG A 45 1.53 13.19 -0.84
CA ARG A 45 0.71 14.10 -0.07
C ARG A 45 0.55 15.48 -0.71
N GLY A 46 1.02 15.68 -1.94
CA GLY A 46 0.78 16.90 -2.70
C GLY A 46 -0.71 17.12 -2.95
N ALA A 47 -1.16 18.38 -2.91
CA ALA A 47 -2.58 18.71 -3.02
C ALA A 47 -3.25 18.12 -4.27
N PRO A 48 -2.64 18.15 -5.48
CA PRO A 48 -3.27 17.54 -6.65
C PRO A 48 -3.49 16.04 -6.48
N ASN A 49 -2.54 15.34 -5.85
CA ASN A 49 -2.67 13.90 -5.63
C ASN A 49 -3.74 13.57 -4.58
N LEU A 50 -3.86 14.37 -3.52
CA LEU A 50 -4.91 14.19 -2.52
C LEU A 50 -6.30 14.34 -3.15
N ASN A 51 -6.47 15.27 -4.09
CA ASN A 51 -7.72 15.43 -4.83
C ASN A 51 -8.05 14.18 -5.65
N ARG A 52 -7.07 13.66 -6.39
CA ARG A 52 -7.24 12.46 -7.21
C ARG A 52 -7.56 11.23 -6.35
N LEU A 53 -6.85 11.08 -5.24
CA LEU A 53 -7.06 9.98 -4.31
C LEU A 53 -8.47 10.02 -3.71
N ALA A 54 -8.92 11.19 -3.27
CA ALA A 54 -10.28 11.36 -2.73
C ALA A 54 -11.33 10.99 -3.77
N GLU A 55 -11.17 11.42 -5.03
CA GLU A 55 -12.09 11.09 -6.12
C GLU A 55 -12.14 9.59 -6.40
N VAL A 56 -11.00 8.92 -6.44
CA VAL A 56 -10.93 7.48 -6.68
C VAL A 56 -11.59 6.69 -5.56
N LEU A 57 -11.37 7.10 -4.31
CA LEU A 57 -11.86 6.34 -3.16
C LEU A 57 -13.33 6.58 -2.83
N GLN A 58 -13.90 7.72 -3.23
CA GLN A 58 -15.30 8.05 -2.93
C GLN A 58 -16.29 6.96 -3.37
N PRO A 59 -16.22 6.43 -4.61
CA PRO A 59 -17.14 5.36 -5.02
C PRO A 59 -16.96 4.06 -4.26
N LEU A 60 -15.80 3.86 -3.61
CA LEU A 60 -15.50 2.65 -2.86
C LEU A 60 -16.06 2.69 -1.43
N LYS A 61 -16.69 3.80 -1.05
CA LYS A 61 -17.36 3.99 0.24
C LYS A 61 -16.45 3.67 1.44
N PRO A 62 -15.28 4.34 1.55
CA PRO A 62 -14.33 4.03 2.61
C PRO A 62 -14.88 4.41 3.99
N THR A 63 -14.60 3.54 4.96
CA THR A 63 -14.90 3.79 6.38
C THR A 63 -13.63 3.48 7.18
N LEU A 64 -13.54 4.00 8.40
CA LEU A 64 -12.43 3.66 9.29
C LEU A 64 -12.64 2.25 9.83
N ARG A 65 -11.69 1.35 9.56
CA ARG A 65 -11.76 -0.03 10.02
C ARG A 65 -11.64 -0.08 11.54
N GLY A 66 -12.54 -0.82 12.19
CA GLY A 66 -12.58 -0.95 13.64
C GLY A 66 -13.31 0.18 14.35
N ALA A 67 -13.81 1.20 13.66
CA ALA A 67 -14.61 2.24 14.26
C ALA A 67 -16.06 1.74 14.52
N PRO A 68 -16.76 2.30 15.52
CA PRO A 68 -18.16 1.95 15.75
C PRO A 68 -19.03 2.23 14.51
N SER A 69 -19.98 1.34 14.23
CA SER A 69 -20.92 1.54 13.12
C SER A 69 -21.77 2.78 13.38
N GLY A 70 -22.05 3.54 12.32
CA GLY A 70 -22.82 4.78 12.43
C GLY A 70 -21.99 6.01 12.79
N LEU A 71 -20.68 5.85 13.01
CA LEU A 71 -19.79 7.00 13.22
C LEU A 71 -19.69 7.78 11.90
N PRO A 72 -20.00 9.10 11.89
CA PRO A 72 -19.87 9.89 10.68
C PRO A 72 -18.41 10.00 10.28
N PHE A 73 -18.08 9.52 9.08
CA PHE A 73 -16.75 9.60 8.52
C PHE A 73 -16.86 9.84 7.01
N LYS A 74 -16.07 10.80 6.53
CA LYS A 74 -15.96 11.07 5.12
C LYS A 74 -14.48 11.25 4.77
N LEU A 75 -13.99 10.43 3.84
CA LEU A 75 -12.62 10.54 3.34
C LEU A 75 -12.60 11.54 2.17
N ASP A 76 -12.56 12.80 2.50
CA ASP A 76 -12.41 13.88 1.53
C ASP A 76 -10.99 14.45 1.57
N VAL A 77 -10.73 15.47 0.76
CA VAL A 77 -9.40 16.11 0.69
C VAL A 77 -9.00 16.70 2.03
N THR A 78 -9.94 17.26 2.79
CA THR A 78 -9.67 17.83 4.10
C THR A 78 -9.23 16.77 5.09
N ALA A 79 -9.93 15.61 5.11
CA ALA A 79 -9.56 14.49 5.96
C ALA A 79 -8.17 13.96 5.59
N LEU A 80 -7.88 13.82 4.30
CA LEU A 80 -6.55 13.37 3.84
C LEU A 80 -5.45 14.36 4.23
N ARG A 81 -5.72 15.66 4.14
CA ARG A 81 -4.75 16.70 4.51
C ARG A 81 -4.48 16.72 6.01
N ASN A 82 -5.50 16.55 6.83
CA ASN A 82 -5.41 16.64 8.28
C ASN A 82 -4.89 15.36 8.93
N GLY A 83 -5.06 14.21 8.29
CA GLY A 83 -4.51 12.94 8.76
C GLY A 83 -3.23 12.59 8.02
N LEU A 84 -2.63 11.48 8.39
CA LEU A 84 -1.40 10.97 7.76
C LEU A 84 -1.61 9.53 7.29
N ASN A 85 -2.00 8.65 8.20
CA ASN A 85 -2.21 7.23 7.92
C ASN A 85 -3.67 6.88 8.20
N PHE A 86 -4.25 6.06 7.31
CA PHE A 86 -5.66 5.69 7.37
C PHE A 86 -5.81 4.20 7.19
N THR A 87 -6.47 3.56 8.14
CA THR A 87 -6.81 2.14 8.08
C THR A 87 -8.27 2.04 7.64
N LEU A 88 -8.49 1.66 6.37
CA LEU A 88 -9.81 1.75 5.75
C LEU A 88 -10.41 0.39 5.44
N ALA A 89 -11.73 0.30 5.57
CA ALA A 89 -12.53 -0.73 4.92
C ALA A 89 -13.23 -0.09 3.72
N THR A 90 -13.19 -0.77 2.58
CA THR A 90 -13.86 -0.32 1.35
C THR A 90 -14.77 -1.42 0.82
N ASN A 91 -15.60 -1.10 -0.16
CA ASN A 91 -16.44 -2.14 -0.80
C ASN A 91 -15.64 -3.11 -1.68
N LEU A 92 -14.33 -2.87 -1.88
CA LEU A 92 -13.39 -3.78 -2.56
C LEU A 92 -12.43 -4.47 -1.58
N GLY A 93 -12.59 -4.26 -0.27
CA GLY A 93 -11.74 -4.84 0.76
C GLY A 93 -10.97 -3.79 1.55
N ASP A 94 -10.06 -4.27 2.39
CA ASP A 94 -9.30 -3.44 3.32
C ASP A 94 -8.11 -2.77 2.62
N LEU A 95 -8.02 -1.45 2.78
CA LEU A 95 -6.97 -0.63 2.17
C LEU A 95 -6.38 0.29 3.23
N ASP A 96 -5.07 0.21 3.41
CA ASP A 96 -4.34 1.07 4.33
C ASP A 96 -3.54 2.11 3.55
N LEU A 97 -3.74 3.37 3.92
CA LEU A 97 -3.05 4.52 3.32
C LEU A 97 -1.98 5.01 4.28
N PHE A 98 -0.75 5.12 3.79
CA PHE A 98 0.37 5.64 4.57
C PHE A 98 0.91 6.92 3.92
N GLY A 99 0.87 8.02 4.66
CA GLY A 99 1.63 9.20 4.29
C GLY A 99 3.11 8.99 4.59
N GLU A 100 3.39 8.21 5.62
CA GLU A 100 4.74 7.85 6.05
C GLU A 100 4.72 6.47 6.69
N VAL A 101 5.73 5.65 6.40
CA VAL A 101 5.85 4.29 6.95
C VAL A 101 7.18 4.16 7.70
N THR A 102 7.13 3.54 8.89
CA THR A 102 8.33 3.29 9.71
C THR A 102 9.33 2.45 8.92
N GLY A 103 10.58 2.92 8.86
CA GLY A 103 11.65 2.27 8.12
C GLY A 103 11.71 2.60 6.64
N GLY A 104 10.71 3.30 6.10
CA GLY A 104 10.65 3.65 4.68
C GLY A 104 10.51 5.14 4.41
N GLY A 105 9.85 5.88 5.29
CA GLY A 105 9.59 7.29 5.11
C GLY A 105 8.34 7.57 4.29
N ASN A 106 8.33 8.69 3.57
CA ASN A 106 7.21 9.14 2.75
C ASN A 106 7.34 8.70 1.29
N TYR A 107 6.41 9.11 0.46
CA TYR A 107 6.40 8.78 -0.97
C TYR A 107 7.70 9.18 -1.67
N ASN A 108 8.19 10.40 -1.43
CA ASN A 108 9.41 10.88 -2.06
C ASN A 108 10.66 10.11 -1.61
N ASP A 109 10.68 9.67 -0.34
CA ASP A 109 11.77 8.82 0.17
C ASP A 109 11.78 7.45 -0.49
N LEU A 110 10.61 6.89 -0.76
CA LEU A 110 10.47 5.55 -1.34
C LEU A 110 10.57 5.53 -2.87
N LEU A 111 10.32 6.65 -3.53
CA LEU A 111 10.28 6.69 -4.98
C LEU A 111 11.56 6.14 -5.64
N PRO A 112 12.79 6.48 -5.18
CA PRO A 112 14.02 5.89 -5.72
C PRO A 112 14.18 4.40 -5.43
N HIS A 113 13.40 3.85 -4.49
CA HIS A 113 13.45 2.46 -4.05
C HIS A 113 12.20 1.69 -4.50
N SER A 114 11.58 2.13 -5.57
CA SER A 114 10.44 1.48 -6.18
C SER A 114 10.80 0.93 -7.55
N VAL A 115 10.04 -0.07 -7.98
CA VAL A 115 10.14 -0.65 -9.32
C VAL A 115 8.78 -0.56 -9.99
N ASP A 116 8.77 -0.40 -11.32
CA ASP A 116 7.54 -0.44 -12.09
C ASP A 116 7.16 -1.87 -12.39
N ILE A 117 5.92 -2.23 -12.13
CA ILE A 117 5.37 -3.55 -12.41
C ILE A 117 4.17 -3.40 -13.33
N GLU A 118 4.09 -4.26 -14.35
CA GLU A 118 2.89 -4.42 -15.18
C GLU A 118 2.10 -5.61 -14.67
N ALA A 119 0.87 -5.33 -14.22
CA ALA A 119 -0.10 -6.34 -13.80
C ALA A 119 -1.50 -5.75 -13.95
N PHE A 120 -2.51 -6.62 -14.10
CA PHE A 120 -3.90 -6.19 -14.18
C PHE A 120 -4.16 -5.18 -15.30
N ARG A 121 -3.37 -5.26 -16.39
CA ARG A 121 -3.42 -4.37 -17.56
C ARG A 121 -3.06 -2.92 -17.28
N VAL A 122 -2.38 -2.66 -16.16
CA VAL A 122 -1.89 -1.33 -15.78
C VAL A 122 -0.44 -1.42 -15.31
N ARG A 123 0.21 -0.27 -15.23
CA ARG A 123 1.58 -0.15 -14.73
C ARG A 123 1.59 0.71 -13.48
N PHE A 124 2.24 0.23 -12.43
CA PHE A 124 2.27 0.91 -11.14
C PHE A 124 3.57 0.62 -10.40
N LYS A 125 3.82 1.38 -9.34
CA LYS A 125 5.06 1.26 -8.57
C LYS A 125 4.87 0.35 -7.36
N VAL A 126 5.89 -0.49 -7.14
CA VAL A 126 5.98 -1.40 -6.01
C VAL A 126 7.34 -1.17 -5.35
N VAL A 127 7.38 -1.14 -4.03
CA VAL A 127 8.65 -1.01 -3.30
C VAL A 127 9.57 -2.18 -3.64
N ASP A 128 10.89 -1.93 -3.76
CA ASP A 128 11.84 -2.99 -4.06
C ASP A 128 12.03 -3.94 -2.85
N LEU A 129 12.60 -5.12 -3.11
CA LEU A 129 12.76 -6.16 -2.07
C LEU A 129 13.65 -5.70 -0.91
N VAL A 130 14.72 -5.00 -1.20
CA VAL A 130 15.65 -4.52 -0.16
C VAL A 130 14.92 -3.60 0.81
N THR A 131 14.15 -2.66 0.28
CA THR A 131 13.41 -1.69 1.08
C THR A 131 12.24 -2.35 1.81
N LEU A 132 11.57 -3.31 1.16
CA LEU A 132 10.50 -4.09 1.77
C LEU A 132 11.00 -4.82 3.03
N ILE A 133 12.17 -5.45 2.94
CA ILE A 133 12.83 -6.10 4.07
C ILE A 133 13.11 -5.08 5.18
N ARG A 134 13.67 -3.93 4.82
CA ARG A 134 14.00 -2.86 5.78
C ARG A 134 12.77 -2.36 6.54
N ILE A 135 11.67 -2.14 5.84
CA ILE A 135 10.39 -1.72 6.45
C ILE A 135 9.91 -2.80 7.44
N LYS A 136 9.99 -4.07 7.04
CA LYS A 136 9.53 -5.16 7.88
C LYS A 136 10.40 -5.34 9.11
N GLU A 137 11.72 -5.22 8.98
CA GLU A 137 12.65 -5.23 10.11
C GLU A 137 12.37 -4.09 11.08
N ALA A 138 12.10 -2.89 10.55
CA ALA A 138 11.79 -1.71 11.36
C ALA A 138 10.50 -1.87 12.17
N ALA A 139 9.54 -2.66 11.69
CA ALA A 139 8.33 -2.99 12.44
C ALA A 139 8.62 -3.82 13.70
N GLY A 140 9.71 -4.61 13.68
CA GLY A 140 10.25 -5.28 14.87
C GLY A 140 9.34 -6.34 15.49
N ARG A 141 8.38 -6.89 14.75
CA ARG A 141 7.42 -7.86 15.29
C ARG A 141 7.98 -9.27 15.22
N ALA A 142 7.88 -10.03 16.33
CA ALA A 142 8.36 -11.40 16.41
C ALA A 142 7.67 -12.30 15.35
N LYS A 143 6.38 -12.06 15.07
CA LYS A 143 5.60 -12.81 14.07
C LYS A 143 6.11 -12.64 12.63
N ASP A 144 6.96 -11.64 12.39
CA ASP A 144 7.48 -11.35 11.05
C ASP A 144 8.75 -12.11 10.69
N ARG A 145 9.30 -12.92 11.61
CA ARG A 145 10.57 -13.65 11.39
C ARG A 145 10.55 -14.57 10.18
N GLU A 146 9.48 -15.38 10.04
CA GLU A 146 9.33 -16.29 8.92
C GLU A 146 9.19 -15.54 7.59
N ALA A 147 8.42 -14.45 7.60
CA ALA A 147 8.23 -13.61 6.45
C ALA A 147 9.56 -12.97 6.02
N LEU A 148 10.37 -12.49 6.97
CA LEU A 148 11.70 -11.95 6.69
C LEU A 148 12.63 -12.99 6.08
N ALA A 149 12.62 -14.23 6.60
CA ALA A 149 13.42 -15.31 6.05
C ALA A 149 13.05 -15.59 4.59
N GLU A 150 11.76 -15.65 4.28
CA GLU A 150 11.28 -15.82 2.90
C GLU A 150 11.75 -14.68 1.98
N LEU A 151 11.59 -13.44 2.42
CA LEU A 151 11.98 -12.27 1.63
C LEU A 151 13.48 -12.26 1.34
N ARG A 152 14.30 -12.65 2.31
CA ARG A 152 15.76 -12.73 2.11
C ARG A 152 16.13 -13.79 1.08
N VAL A 153 15.44 -14.93 1.08
CA VAL A 153 15.63 -15.96 0.05
C VAL A 153 15.24 -15.43 -1.33
N LEU A 154 14.12 -14.73 -1.44
CA LEU A 154 13.70 -14.11 -2.71
C LEU A 154 14.71 -13.10 -3.21
N LEU A 155 15.30 -12.31 -2.32
CA LEU A 155 16.33 -11.34 -2.66
C LEU A 155 17.59 -12.03 -3.18
N GLU A 156 18.05 -13.10 -2.52
CA GLU A 156 19.19 -13.88 -2.97
C GLU A 156 18.96 -14.43 -4.38
N GLU A 157 17.79 -14.98 -4.64
CA GLU A 157 17.45 -15.52 -5.97
C GLU A 157 17.39 -14.42 -7.03
N GLN A 158 16.86 -13.26 -6.68
CA GLN A 158 16.83 -12.11 -7.58
C GLN A 158 18.24 -11.67 -7.96
N ASN A 159 19.19 -11.68 -7.01
CA ASN A 159 20.57 -11.27 -7.22
C ASN A 159 21.38 -12.27 -8.04
N LYS A 160 20.91 -13.50 -8.20
CA LYS A 160 21.55 -14.55 -9.02
C LYS A 160 21.20 -14.46 -10.50
N ARG A 161 20.21 -13.63 -10.86
CA ARG A 161 19.76 -13.46 -12.26
C ARG A 161 20.57 -12.44 -13.03
#